data_c589f249eba54521f7b2ea3dc7eca7e4
#
_entry.id   c589f249eba54521f7b2ea3dc7eca7e4
#
_cell.length_a   1.000
_cell.length_b   1.000
_cell.length_c   1.000
_cell.angle_alpha   90.00
_cell.angle_beta   90.00
_cell.angle_gamma   90.00
#
_symmetry.space_group_name_H-M   'P 1'
#
loop_
_entity.id
_entity.type
_entity.pdbx_description
1 polymer ?
#
loop_
_entity_poly.entity_id
_entity_poly.type
_entity_poly.pdbx_seq_one_letter_code
_entity_poly.pdbx_strand_id
1 'polypeptide(L)'
;MKRNLILLMCTFCCVAACTKTKKRNDSATENTPTMMEQHYKMKVDTTTDLIMYDITDCQLDLACGTMPNIEQKDVVLCVAAAFTGKCLDSFEHSNILGPHISQGVLYEGYEEEGGYAVFASWDNQKEFFELGNQDKLEEVAVAKGMAFTQYWVIKDGKGYNPPRQTVKQEYYRCIAQKAGRTYVIESKEVVKFDFFVKCLMERGVENALYMDMGKGWNHSFYRDETGVAHVLHPKTHEYCTNWLVVK
;
A
#
# COMPACT_ATOMS: atom_id res chain seq x y z
N MET A 1 -33.18 47.52 -10.77
CA MET A 1 -32.70 48.52 -11.76
C MET A 1 -31.57 47.90 -12.59
N LYS A 2 -31.78 47.86 -13.97
CA LYS A 2 -30.84 47.78 -15.10
C LYS A 2 -29.77 46.68 -15.02
N ARG A 3 -29.89 45.50 -15.70
CA ARG A 3 -29.74 45.18 -17.16
C ARG A 3 -28.50 45.82 -17.77
N ASN A 4 -27.48 45.02 -18.11
CA ASN A 4 -26.76 45.21 -19.37
C ASN A 4 -26.30 43.83 -19.89
N LEU A 5 -26.85 43.50 -21.04
CA LEU A 5 -26.59 42.38 -21.95
C LEU A 5 -25.60 42.93 -22.97
N ILE A 6 -24.47 42.26 -23.19
CA ILE A 6 -23.61 42.52 -24.35
C ILE A 6 -23.49 41.23 -25.13
N LEU A 7 -24.13 41.26 -26.26
CA LEU A 7 -24.08 40.32 -27.38
C LEU A 7 -22.92 40.73 -28.30
N LEU A 8 -22.01 39.83 -28.64
CA LEU A 8 -21.05 40.07 -29.71
C LEU A 8 -21.07 38.88 -30.67
N MET A 9 -21.64 39.20 -31.87
CA MET A 9 -21.56 38.40 -33.10
C MET A 9 -20.18 38.61 -33.72
N CYS A 10 -19.54 37.57 -34.24
CA CYS A 10 -18.55 37.65 -35.32
C CYS A 10 -18.60 36.38 -36.17
N THR A 11 -19.26 36.50 -37.26
CA THR A 11 -18.91 36.43 -38.68
C THR A 11 -18.10 35.22 -39.15
N PHE A 12 -18.77 34.43 -39.94
CA PHE A 12 -18.28 33.42 -40.87
C PHE A 12 -17.33 34.04 -41.94
N CYS A 13 -16.22 33.34 -42.21
CA CYS A 13 -15.48 33.42 -43.45
C CYS A 13 -15.20 32.02 -43.96
N CYS A 14 -15.96 31.61 -44.97
CA CYS A 14 -15.66 30.48 -45.85
C CYS A 14 -14.59 30.89 -46.84
N VAL A 15 -13.51 30.13 -46.94
CA VAL A 15 -12.62 30.13 -48.08
C VAL A 15 -12.49 28.69 -48.59
N ALA A 16 -13.10 28.43 -49.73
CA ALA A 16 -12.93 27.23 -50.49
C ALA A 16 -11.65 27.35 -51.35
N ALA A 17 -10.76 26.36 -51.20
CA ALA A 17 -9.67 26.16 -52.15
C ALA A 17 -9.61 24.69 -52.57
N CYS A 18 -10.01 24.43 -53.80
CA CYS A 18 -9.78 23.17 -54.52
C CYS A 18 -8.31 23.02 -54.86
N THR A 19 -7.68 21.89 -54.50
CA THR A 19 -6.50 21.41 -55.25
C THR A 19 -6.40 19.88 -55.21
N LYS A 20 -6.49 19.35 -56.39
CA LYS A 20 -5.94 18.16 -57.05
C LYS A 20 -5.46 16.97 -56.19
N THR A 21 -6.18 15.88 -56.40
CA THR A 21 -5.81 14.48 -56.18
C THR A 21 -4.43 14.11 -56.73
N LYS A 22 -3.55 13.63 -55.84
CA LYS A 22 -2.38 12.81 -56.17
C LYS A 22 -2.48 11.51 -55.38
N LYS A 23 -2.78 10.40 -56.08
CA LYS A 23 -2.71 9.05 -55.53
C LYS A 23 -1.30 8.78 -55.03
N ARG A 24 -1.12 8.53 -53.80
CA ARG A 24 0.09 7.96 -53.23
C ARG A 24 -0.31 6.64 -52.55
N ASN A 25 0.23 5.56 -53.07
CA ASN A 25 0.20 4.25 -52.42
C ASN A 25 1.10 4.35 -51.18
N ASP A 26 0.51 4.44 -50.03
CA ASP A 26 1.22 4.23 -48.77
C ASP A 26 0.73 2.90 -48.20
N SER A 27 1.64 1.93 -48.21
CA SER A 27 1.53 0.69 -47.46
C SER A 27 1.33 1.05 -45.98
N ALA A 28 0.15 0.76 -45.48
CA ALA A 28 -0.14 0.85 -44.06
C ALA A 28 0.72 -0.19 -43.35
N THR A 29 1.82 0.25 -42.77
CA THR A 29 2.49 -0.49 -41.69
C THR A 29 1.57 -0.35 -40.48
N GLU A 30 0.87 -1.43 -40.13
CA GLU A 30 0.19 -1.56 -38.86
C GLU A 30 1.23 -1.35 -37.75
N ASN A 31 1.22 -0.18 -37.16
CA ASN A 31 1.86 0.04 -35.87
C ASN A 31 1.04 -0.73 -34.81
N THR A 32 1.39 -2.00 -34.62
CA THR A 32 1.02 -2.71 -33.39
C THR A 32 1.59 -1.90 -32.24
N PRO A 33 0.78 -1.42 -31.28
CA PRO A 33 1.31 -0.74 -30.12
C PRO A 33 2.23 -1.71 -29.39
N THR A 34 3.51 -1.41 -29.37
CA THR A 34 4.48 -2.12 -28.53
C THR A 34 3.95 -2.05 -27.10
N MET A 35 3.50 -3.15 -26.54
CA MET A 35 3.20 -3.24 -25.12
C MET A 35 4.48 -2.83 -24.40
N MET A 36 4.47 -1.66 -23.77
CA MET A 36 5.52 -1.27 -22.84
C MET A 36 5.55 -2.38 -21.79
N GLU A 37 6.65 -3.12 -21.75
CA GLU A 37 6.92 -4.07 -20.66
C GLU A 37 6.86 -3.29 -19.34
N GLN A 38 5.80 -3.52 -18.59
CA GLN A 38 5.64 -2.91 -17.27
C GLN A 38 6.57 -3.68 -16.33
N HIS A 39 7.78 -3.18 -16.13
CA HIS A 39 8.70 -3.75 -15.16
C HIS A 39 8.19 -3.44 -13.75
N TYR A 40 7.63 -4.44 -13.10
CA TYR A 40 7.27 -4.35 -11.69
C TYR A 40 8.53 -4.23 -10.84
N LYS A 41 8.60 -3.18 -10.02
CA LYS A 41 9.77 -2.92 -9.16
C LYS A 41 9.84 -3.87 -7.97
N MET A 42 8.71 -4.42 -7.55
CA MET A 42 8.64 -5.37 -6.43
C MET A 42 9.30 -6.71 -6.80
N LYS A 43 10.14 -7.20 -5.91
CA LYS A 43 10.75 -8.55 -6.02
C LYS A 43 10.22 -9.44 -4.91
N VAL A 44 9.97 -10.70 -5.23
CA VAL A 44 9.51 -11.70 -4.27
C VAL A 44 10.61 -12.72 -4.06
N ASP A 45 11.06 -12.86 -2.82
CA ASP A 45 11.99 -13.89 -2.37
C ASP A 45 11.29 -14.87 -1.43
N THR A 46 11.42 -16.15 -1.68
CA THR A 46 10.80 -17.20 -0.88
C THR A 46 11.86 -18.08 -0.26
N THR A 47 11.90 -18.11 1.04
CA THR A 47 12.77 -19.00 1.82
C THR A 47 12.01 -20.22 2.34
N THR A 48 12.64 -21.03 3.19
CA THR A 48 11.98 -22.17 3.85
C THR A 48 10.76 -21.72 4.67
N ASP A 49 10.89 -20.61 5.41
CA ASP A 49 9.94 -20.21 6.45
C ASP A 49 9.19 -18.92 6.12
N LEU A 50 9.74 -18.06 5.25
CA LEU A 50 9.23 -16.72 4.99
C LEU A 50 9.06 -16.46 3.49
N ILE A 51 8.09 -15.60 3.18
CA ILE A 51 7.95 -14.93 1.88
C ILE A 51 8.27 -13.45 2.12
N MET A 52 9.17 -12.89 1.32
CA MET A 52 9.64 -11.52 1.45
C MET A 52 9.34 -10.75 0.16
N TYR A 53 8.51 -9.72 0.26
CA TYR A 53 8.19 -8.81 -0.83
C TYR A 53 9.05 -7.56 -0.66
N ASP A 54 10.04 -7.37 -1.52
CA ASP A 54 10.88 -6.17 -1.51
C ASP A 54 10.13 -5.00 -2.14
N ILE A 55 9.76 -4.03 -1.32
CA ILE A 55 8.98 -2.85 -1.71
C ILE A 55 9.80 -1.55 -1.65
N THR A 56 11.13 -1.67 -1.56
CA THR A 56 12.03 -0.52 -1.38
C THR A 56 11.83 0.55 -2.43
N ASP A 57 11.77 0.15 -3.69
CA ASP A 57 11.70 1.06 -4.84
C ASP A 57 10.26 1.30 -5.34
N CYS A 58 9.26 0.83 -4.56
CA CYS A 58 7.85 0.94 -4.89
C CYS A 58 7.22 2.19 -4.27
N GLN A 59 6.19 2.70 -4.94
CA GLN A 59 5.30 3.70 -4.36
C GLN A 59 4.32 3.01 -3.41
N LEU A 60 4.09 3.60 -2.24
CA LEU A 60 3.19 3.08 -1.22
C LEU A 60 2.01 4.02 -1.01
N ASP A 61 0.85 3.43 -0.73
CA ASP A 61 -0.37 4.13 -0.37
C ASP A 61 -1.12 3.38 0.73
N LEU A 62 -1.96 4.06 1.49
CA LEU A 62 -2.87 3.46 2.46
C LEU A 62 -4.30 3.61 1.96
N ALA A 63 -4.89 2.53 1.48
CA ALA A 63 -6.31 2.50 1.13
C ALA A 63 -7.14 2.27 2.38
N CYS A 64 -8.18 3.09 2.58
CA CYS A 64 -9.09 2.98 3.71
C CYS A 64 -10.53 2.80 3.23
N GLY A 65 -11.30 1.97 3.94
CA GLY A 65 -12.72 1.68 3.70
C GLY A 65 -12.98 0.70 2.56
N THR A 66 -12.22 0.73 1.49
CA THR A 66 -12.42 -0.16 0.34
C THR A 66 -11.11 -0.77 -0.13
N MET A 67 -11.06 -2.10 -0.21
CA MET A 67 -9.91 -2.81 -0.73
C MET A 67 -9.76 -2.54 -2.25
N PRO A 68 -8.54 -2.21 -2.73
CA PRO A 68 -8.26 -2.14 -4.16
C PRO A 68 -8.65 -3.42 -4.89
N ASN A 69 -9.21 -3.26 -6.08
CA ASN A 69 -9.59 -4.41 -6.91
C ASN A 69 -8.34 -5.10 -7.45
N ILE A 70 -8.30 -6.43 -7.39
CA ILE A 70 -7.23 -7.27 -7.94
C ILE A 70 -7.00 -7.04 -9.45
N GLU A 71 -8.00 -6.54 -10.17
CA GLU A 71 -7.88 -6.19 -11.59
C GLU A 71 -7.09 -4.89 -11.85
N GLN A 72 -6.79 -4.09 -10.82
CA GLN A 72 -5.95 -2.90 -10.94
C GLN A 72 -4.50 -3.30 -11.21
N LYS A 73 -4.06 -3.14 -12.45
CA LYS A 73 -2.76 -3.63 -12.93
C LYS A 73 -1.55 -2.92 -12.32
N ASP A 74 -1.71 -1.69 -11.84
CA ASP A 74 -0.70 -0.90 -11.16
C ASP A 74 -0.48 -1.33 -9.70
N VAL A 75 -1.40 -2.11 -9.12
CA VAL A 75 -1.25 -2.64 -7.75
C VAL A 75 -0.50 -3.96 -7.80
N VAL A 76 0.72 -3.99 -7.24
CA VAL A 76 1.57 -5.19 -7.20
C VAL A 76 1.50 -5.97 -5.90
N LEU A 77 1.07 -5.31 -4.80
CA LEU A 77 0.78 -5.94 -3.52
C LEU A 77 -0.32 -5.16 -2.81
N CYS A 78 -1.29 -5.87 -2.24
CA CYS A 78 -2.33 -5.30 -1.40
C CYS A 78 -2.51 -6.20 -0.17
N VAL A 79 -2.21 -5.67 1.00
CA VAL A 79 -2.21 -6.41 2.27
C VAL A 79 -2.80 -5.56 3.39
N ALA A 80 -3.53 -6.18 4.33
CA ALA A 80 -4.03 -5.47 5.50
C ALA A 80 -2.89 -4.81 6.29
N ALA A 81 -3.10 -3.58 6.78
CA ALA A 81 -2.08 -2.79 7.45
C ALA A 81 -2.32 -2.69 8.97
N ALA A 82 -3.00 -1.64 9.42
CA ALA A 82 -3.28 -1.42 10.84
C ALA A 82 -4.45 -2.26 11.35
N PHE A 83 -4.50 -2.47 12.66
CA PHE A 83 -5.66 -3.11 13.27
C PHE A 83 -6.95 -2.31 13.03
N THR A 84 -8.02 -3.05 12.84
CA THR A 84 -9.38 -2.55 12.88
C THR A 84 -9.94 -2.74 14.29
N GLY A 85 -10.51 -1.71 14.86
CA GLY A 85 -11.12 -1.74 16.20
C GLY A 85 -12.44 -2.51 16.21
N LYS A 86 -13.55 -1.80 16.36
CA LYS A 86 -14.88 -2.41 16.32
C LYS A 86 -15.32 -2.63 14.87
N CYS A 87 -15.97 -3.77 14.60
CA CYS A 87 -16.67 -3.95 13.34
C CYS A 87 -17.90 -3.02 13.34
N LEU A 88 -17.90 -2.07 12.41
CA LEU A 88 -18.95 -1.08 12.23
C LEU A 88 -19.79 -1.43 10.98
N ASP A 89 -21.05 -0.99 10.96
CA ASP A 89 -21.90 -1.14 9.78
C ASP A 89 -21.44 -0.28 8.59
N SER A 90 -20.65 0.78 8.88
CA SER A 90 -20.03 1.65 7.89
C SER A 90 -18.59 1.96 8.30
N PHE A 91 -17.75 2.20 7.31
CA PHE A 91 -16.35 2.56 7.53
C PHE A 91 -16.24 3.97 8.15
N GLU A 92 -15.38 4.09 9.16
CA GLU A 92 -14.94 5.35 9.75
C GLU A 92 -13.44 5.28 10.04
N HIS A 93 -12.70 6.39 9.84
CA HIS A 93 -11.27 6.47 10.17
C HIS A 93 -11.00 6.27 11.67
N SER A 94 -11.93 6.67 12.53
CA SER A 94 -11.88 6.42 13.98
C SER A 94 -11.80 4.93 14.35
N ASN A 95 -12.01 4.02 13.40
CA ASN A 95 -11.94 2.57 13.60
C ASN A 95 -10.60 1.95 13.22
N ILE A 96 -9.64 2.73 12.75
CA ILE A 96 -8.27 2.30 12.47
C ILE A 96 -7.39 2.62 13.69
N LEU A 97 -6.50 1.70 14.05
CA LEU A 97 -5.59 1.88 15.18
C LEU A 97 -4.65 3.07 14.96
N GLY A 98 -4.68 4.00 15.91
CA GLY A 98 -3.76 5.13 16.05
C GLY A 98 -3.73 6.09 14.87
N PRO A 99 -2.84 7.08 14.92
CA PRO A 99 -2.66 8.03 13.84
C PRO A 99 -2.26 7.32 12.55
N HIS A 100 -2.91 7.72 11.47
CA HIS A 100 -2.65 7.20 10.13
C HIS A 100 -2.89 8.27 9.08
N ILE A 101 -2.20 8.14 7.94
CA ILE A 101 -2.28 9.08 6.82
C ILE A 101 -2.73 8.31 5.59
N SER A 102 -3.84 8.75 5.02
CA SER A 102 -4.38 8.24 3.75
C SER A 102 -4.64 9.41 2.83
N GLN A 103 -4.16 9.34 1.58
CA GLN A 103 -4.30 10.39 0.58
C GLN A 103 -3.79 11.77 1.07
N GLY A 104 -2.74 11.78 1.89
CA GLY A 104 -2.18 13.00 2.48
C GLY A 104 -3.00 13.64 3.58
N VAL A 105 -4.05 12.99 4.07
CA VAL A 105 -4.86 13.46 5.20
C VAL A 105 -4.50 12.67 6.44
N LEU A 106 -4.14 13.37 7.52
CA LEU A 106 -3.87 12.79 8.83
C LEU A 106 -5.19 12.58 9.60
N TYR A 107 -5.36 11.38 10.12
CA TYR A 107 -6.47 10.96 10.99
C TYR A 107 -5.91 10.45 12.31
N GLU A 108 -6.60 10.69 13.41
CA GLU A 108 -6.17 10.25 14.75
C GLU A 108 -6.35 8.75 14.97
N GLY A 109 -7.41 8.17 14.43
CA GLY A 109 -7.78 6.77 14.69
C GLY A 109 -8.27 6.55 16.13
N TYR A 110 -8.30 5.27 16.57
CA TYR A 110 -8.56 4.96 17.97
C TYR A 110 -7.26 4.70 18.73
N GLU A 111 -7.25 5.05 20.02
CA GLU A 111 -6.10 4.83 20.88
C GLU A 111 -6.19 3.45 21.56
N GLU A 112 -5.03 2.82 21.76
CA GLU A 112 -4.87 1.62 22.56
C GLU A 112 -3.51 1.69 23.30
N GLU A 113 -3.47 1.22 24.52
CA GLU A 113 -2.21 1.15 25.29
C GLU A 113 -1.30 0.04 24.74
N GLY A 114 -0.01 0.33 24.56
CA GLY A 114 0.97 -0.66 24.13
C GLY A 114 2.22 -0.07 23.49
N GLY A 115 3.10 -0.94 23.01
CA GLY A 115 4.33 -0.58 22.31
C GLY A 115 4.09 -0.35 20.82
N TYR A 116 3.40 0.71 20.48
CA TYR A 116 3.07 1.09 19.10
C TYR A 116 4.12 2.01 18.49
N ALA A 117 4.22 1.93 17.20
CA ALA A 117 5.01 2.84 16.39
C ALA A 117 4.33 3.09 15.04
N VAL A 118 4.86 4.03 14.30
CA VAL A 118 4.38 4.41 12.98
C VAL A 118 5.35 3.94 11.92
N PHE A 119 4.84 3.34 10.85
CA PHE A 119 5.52 3.24 9.57
C PHE A 119 4.96 4.29 8.64
N ALA A 120 5.82 5.03 7.95
CA ALA A 120 5.43 6.03 6.99
C ALA A 120 6.25 5.97 5.71
N SER A 121 5.65 6.42 4.60
CA SER A 121 6.31 6.57 3.30
C SER A 121 5.90 7.88 2.64
N TRP A 122 6.91 8.69 2.24
CA TRP A 122 6.74 9.95 1.51
C TRP A 122 8.03 10.28 0.74
N ASP A 123 7.93 10.96 -0.38
CA ASP A 123 9.08 11.45 -1.16
C ASP A 123 10.19 10.40 -1.38
N ASN A 124 9.81 9.14 -1.66
CA ASN A 124 10.69 7.96 -1.75
C ASN A 124 11.39 7.56 -0.44
N GLN A 125 11.06 8.18 0.67
CA GLN A 125 11.51 7.79 2.01
C GLN A 125 10.56 6.73 2.59
N LYS A 126 11.09 5.88 3.46
CA LYS A 126 10.33 4.90 4.24
C LYS A 126 10.96 4.80 5.62
N GLU A 127 10.22 5.19 6.64
CA GLU A 127 10.73 5.29 8.00
C GLU A 127 9.83 4.63 9.03
N PHE A 128 10.46 4.21 10.13
CA PHE A 128 9.82 3.78 11.36
C PHE A 128 10.12 4.79 12.45
N PHE A 129 9.10 5.25 13.17
CA PHE A 129 9.28 6.18 14.28
C PHE A 129 8.27 5.94 15.40
N GLU A 130 8.60 6.45 16.58
CA GLU A 130 7.77 6.29 17.78
C GLU A 130 6.44 7.02 17.63
N LEU A 131 5.40 6.42 18.20
CA LEU A 131 4.11 7.06 18.34
C LEU A 131 4.26 8.36 19.17
N GLY A 132 3.56 9.42 18.74
CA GLY A 132 3.63 10.74 19.37
C GLY A 132 4.59 11.74 18.71
N ASN A 133 5.30 11.35 17.65
CA ASN A 133 6.08 12.29 16.83
C ASN A 133 5.16 13.04 15.86
N GLN A 134 4.42 14.04 16.38
CA GLN A 134 3.43 14.79 15.63
C GLN A 134 4.05 15.56 14.46
N ASP A 135 5.22 16.19 14.67
CA ASP A 135 5.91 16.95 13.64
C ASP A 135 6.23 16.08 12.41
N LYS A 136 6.63 14.82 12.64
CA LYS A 136 6.91 13.88 11.56
C LYS A 136 5.63 13.45 10.83
N LEU A 137 4.52 13.23 11.53
CA LEU A 137 3.23 12.94 10.90
C LEU A 137 2.75 14.10 10.02
N GLU A 138 2.92 15.33 10.48
CA GLU A 138 2.57 16.53 9.70
C GLU A 138 3.45 16.67 8.45
N GLU A 139 4.78 16.42 8.57
CA GLU A 139 5.70 16.38 7.42
C GLU A 139 5.21 15.38 6.36
N VAL A 140 4.88 14.15 6.77
CA VAL A 140 4.39 13.09 5.88
C VAL A 140 3.06 13.49 5.22
N ALA A 141 2.13 14.08 5.96
CA ALA A 141 0.85 14.52 5.43
C ALA A 141 0.99 15.66 4.41
N VAL A 142 1.85 16.66 4.68
CA VAL A 142 2.16 17.77 3.77
C VAL A 142 2.77 17.26 2.46
N ALA A 143 3.65 16.27 2.54
CA ALA A 143 4.24 15.60 1.38
C ALA A 143 3.27 14.64 0.65
N LYS A 144 2.00 14.56 1.10
CA LYS A 144 0.99 13.62 0.59
C LYS A 144 1.41 12.17 0.65
N GLY A 145 2.20 11.82 1.66
CA GLY A 145 2.62 10.46 1.95
C GLY A 145 1.51 9.63 2.61
N MET A 146 1.90 8.45 3.04
CA MET A 146 1.07 7.54 3.79
C MET A 146 1.72 7.14 5.11
N ALA A 147 0.91 6.81 6.12
CA ALA A 147 1.39 6.27 7.37
C ALA A 147 0.34 5.36 8.03
N PHE A 148 0.77 4.41 8.82
CA PHE A 148 -0.11 3.66 9.72
C PHE A 148 0.60 3.27 11.00
N THR A 149 -0.17 3.09 12.07
CA THR A 149 0.29 2.71 13.41
C THR A 149 0.13 1.22 13.62
N GLN A 150 1.16 0.59 14.21
CA GLN A 150 1.10 -0.84 14.57
C GLN A 150 2.14 -1.21 15.66
N TYR A 151 2.04 -2.41 16.22
CA TYR A 151 2.98 -2.94 17.21
C TYR A 151 4.36 -3.20 16.66
N TRP A 152 5.39 -2.91 17.47
CA TRP A 152 6.73 -3.43 17.22
C TRP A 152 6.76 -4.97 17.24
N VAL A 153 7.40 -5.56 16.25
CA VAL A 153 7.80 -6.97 16.21
C VAL A 153 9.31 -7.08 16.44
N ILE A 154 10.06 -6.21 15.78
CA ILE A 154 11.50 -6.03 15.94
C ILE A 154 11.76 -4.53 16.11
N LYS A 155 12.58 -4.17 17.07
CA LYS A 155 13.08 -2.80 17.27
C LYS A 155 14.57 -2.86 17.53
N ASP A 156 15.37 -2.13 16.75
CA ASP A 156 16.83 -2.09 16.83
C ASP A 156 17.46 -3.49 16.85
N GLY A 157 16.98 -4.39 15.99
CA GLY A 157 17.45 -5.77 15.86
C GLY A 157 17.02 -6.69 17.02
N LYS A 158 16.18 -6.23 17.93
CA LYS A 158 15.70 -7.01 19.09
C LYS A 158 14.23 -7.36 18.93
N GLY A 159 13.90 -8.62 19.23
CA GLY A 159 12.52 -9.08 19.23
C GLY A 159 11.67 -8.39 20.29
N TYR A 160 10.46 -8.04 19.91
CA TYR A 160 9.46 -7.40 20.76
C TYR A 160 8.22 -8.28 20.82
N ASN A 161 7.68 -8.51 22.02
CA ASN A 161 6.47 -9.29 22.20
C ASN A 161 5.30 -8.38 22.54
N PRO A 162 4.40 -8.10 21.60
CA PRO A 162 3.20 -7.34 21.89
C PRO A 162 2.27 -8.13 22.84
N PRO A 163 1.53 -7.44 23.73
CA PRO A 163 0.75 -8.08 24.81
C PRO A 163 -0.29 -9.11 24.36
N ARG A 164 -0.73 -9.06 23.11
CA ARG A 164 -1.79 -9.92 22.58
C ARG A 164 -1.30 -11.18 21.84
N GLN A 165 0.00 -11.32 21.63
CA GLN A 165 0.56 -12.35 20.74
C GLN A 165 1.02 -13.63 21.45
N THR A 166 0.48 -13.94 22.60
CA THR A 166 0.87 -15.15 23.30
C THR A 166 0.16 -16.39 22.76
N VAL A 167 0.93 -17.39 22.33
CA VAL A 167 0.58 -18.83 22.24
C VAL A 167 -0.15 -19.29 20.97
N LYS A 168 -0.73 -18.44 20.12
CA LYS A 168 -1.45 -18.90 18.94
C LYS A 168 -0.48 -19.30 17.81
N GLN A 169 -0.87 -20.31 17.04
CA GLN A 169 -0.25 -20.65 15.78
C GLN A 169 -1.10 -20.03 14.65
N GLU A 170 -0.54 -19.07 13.94
CA GLU A 170 -1.21 -18.33 12.88
C GLU A 170 -0.21 -17.97 11.78
N TYR A 171 -0.68 -17.44 10.66
CA TYR A 171 0.18 -16.71 9.74
C TYR A 171 0.51 -15.36 10.36
N TYR A 172 1.76 -14.93 10.21
CA TYR A 172 2.22 -13.63 10.68
C TYR A 172 2.78 -12.82 9.52
N ARG A 173 2.52 -11.53 9.55
CA ARG A 173 3.03 -10.57 8.57
C ARG A 173 3.57 -9.34 9.29
N CYS A 174 4.61 -8.76 8.73
CA CYS A 174 5.14 -7.47 9.18
C CYS A 174 5.60 -6.63 7.99
N ILE A 175 5.64 -5.31 8.19
CA ILE A 175 6.46 -4.42 7.38
C ILE A 175 7.79 -4.29 8.09
N ALA A 176 8.91 -4.37 7.35
CA ALA A 176 10.23 -4.56 7.94
C ALA A 176 11.31 -3.77 7.21
N GLN A 177 12.34 -3.36 7.95
CA GLN A 177 13.56 -2.77 7.43
C GLN A 177 14.75 -3.69 7.69
N LYS A 178 15.59 -3.87 6.68
CA LYS A 178 16.80 -4.67 6.72
C LYS A 178 17.81 -4.09 5.74
N ALA A 179 19.03 -3.76 6.22
CA ALA A 179 20.14 -3.26 5.40
C ALA A 179 19.71 -2.10 4.47
N GLY A 180 18.94 -1.14 4.99
CA GLY A 180 18.43 0.02 4.25
C GLY A 180 17.32 -0.28 3.24
N ARG A 181 16.82 -1.53 3.17
CA ARG A 181 15.70 -1.93 2.29
C ARG A 181 14.44 -2.19 3.10
N THR A 182 13.30 -1.98 2.46
CA THR A 182 11.97 -2.16 3.06
C THR A 182 11.25 -3.34 2.44
N TYR A 183 10.67 -4.18 3.29
CA TYR A 183 9.98 -5.41 2.91
C TYR A 183 8.62 -5.51 3.58
N VAL A 184 7.67 -6.15 2.89
CA VAL A 184 6.60 -6.88 3.56
C VAL A 184 7.08 -8.32 3.71
N ILE A 185 7.02 -8.87 4.92
CA ILE A 185 7.48 -10.25 5.20
C ILE A 185 6.34 -11.02 5.84
N GLU A 186 6.10 -12.22 5.32
CA GLU A 186 5.05 -13.11 5.81
C GLU A 186 5.60 -14.50 6.14
N SER A 187 5.07 -15.14 7.18
CA SER A 187 5.35 -16.55 7.44
C SER A 187 4.69 -17.42 6.36
N LYS A 188 5.45 -18.34 5.78
CA LYS A 188 4.97 -19.23 4.72
C LYS A 188 3.93 -20.23 5.21
N GLU A 189 4.03 -20.60 6.48
CA GLU A 189 3.16 -21.54 7.15
C GLU A 189 2.58 -20.95 8.44
N VAL A 190 1.60 -21.61 9.02
CA VAL A 190 1.07 -21.31 10.34
C VAL A 190 2.14 -21.65 11.37
N VAL A 191 2.63 -20.65 12.12
CA VAL A 191 3.72 -20.79 13.07
C VAL A 191 3.38 -20.12 14.40
N LYS A 192 4.21 -20.34 15.43
CA LYS A 192 4.18 -19.54 16.68
C LYS A 192 4.79 -18.17 16.42
N PHE A 193 4.32 -17.15 17.13
CA PHE A 193 4.86 -15.79 17.02
C PHE A 193 6.35 -15.73 17.33
N ASP A 194 6.82 -16.38 18.39
CA ASP A 194 8.23 -16.40 18.76
C ASP A 194 9.11 -17.03 17.67
N PHE A 195 8.60 -18.04 16.95
CA PHE A 195 9.30 -18.61 15.81
C PHE A 195 9.41 -17.62 14.66
N PHE A 196 8.33 -16.89 14.36
CA PHE A 196 8.34 -15.85 13.33
C PHE A 196 9.36 -14.75 13.66
N VAL A 197 9.34 -14.24 14.91
CA VAL A 197 10.31 -13.24 15.41
C VAL A 197 11.74 -13.75 15.28
N LYS A 198 12.00 -15.01 15.69
CA LYS A 198 13.31 -15.64 15.55
C LYS A 198 13.78 -15.68 14.09
N CYS A 199 12.91 -16.08 13.15
CA CYS A 199 13.22 -16.10 11.72
C CYS A 199 13.58 -14.72 11.19
N LEU A 200 12.90 -13.65 11.61
CA LEU A 200 13.20 -12.27 11.24
C LEU A 200 14.58 -11.83 11.77
N MET A 201 14.87 -12.12 13.04
CA MET A 201 16.16 -11.79 13.67
C MET A 201 17.33 -12.51 13.00
N GLU A 202 17.21 -13.80 12.70
CA GLU A 202 18.22 -14.60 12.01
C GLU A 202 18.52 -14.05 10.60
N ARG A 203 17.57 -13.35 10.00
CA ARG A 203 17.75 -12.66 8.70
C ARG A 203 18.28 -11.24 8.81
N GLY A 204 18.54 -10.76 10.02
CA GLY A 204 19.09 -9.43 10.25
C GLY A 204 18.07 -8.31 10.02
N VAL A 205 16.78 -8.55 10.30
CA VAL A 205 15.76 -7.49 10.33
C VAL A 205 16.07 -6.54 11.48
N GLU A 206 16.11 -5.25 11.18
CA GLU A 206 16.48 -4.19 12.12
C GLU A 206 15.24 -3.62 12.81
N ASN A 207 14.21 -3.32 12.03
CA ASN A 207 12.94 -2.79 12.50
C ASN A 207 11.79 -3.51 11.80
N ALA A 208 10.73 -3.82 12.53
CA ALA A 208 9.52 -4.38 11.94
C ALA A 208 8.29 -4.05 12.79
N LEU A 209 7.22 -3.65 12.11
CA LEU A 209 5.88 -3.53 12.69
C LEU A 209 5.00 -4.67 12.23
N TYR A 210 4.14 -5.14 13.11
CA TYR A 210 3.12 -6.13 12.79
C TYR A 210 2.18 -5.59 11.69
N MET A 211 1.54 -6.48 10.94
CA MET A 211 0.43 -6.15 10.05
C MET A 211 -0.74 -7.07 10.35
N ASP A 212 -1.96 -6.57 10.18
CA ASP A 212 -3.14 -7.33 10.59
C ASP A 212 -3.28 -8.64 9.80
N MET A 213 -3.31 -9.75 10.54
CA MET A 213 -3.40 -11.13 10.01
C MET A 213 -4.50 -11.93 10.68
N GLY A 214 -5.39 -11.26 11.41
CA GLY A 214 -6.53 -11.91 12.06
C GLY A 214 -7.42 -12.65 11.05
N LYS A 215 -8.17 -13.63 11.54
CA LYS A 215 -9.16 -14.35 10.72
C LYS A 215 -10.24 -13.38 10.23
N GLY A 216 -10.34 -13.21 8.91
CA GLY A 216 -11.23 -12.23 8.28
C GLY A 216 -10.55 -10.90 7.94
N TRP A 217 -9.28 -10.69 8.35
CA TRP A 217 -8.46 -9.51 8.00
C TRP A 217 -7.31 -9.82 7.05
N ASN A 218 -6.92 -11.08 6.92
CA ASN A 218 -5.71 -11.49 6.22
C ASN A 218 -5.85 -11.67 4.70
N HIS A 219 -7.02 -11.41 4.11
CA HIS A 219 -7.19 -11.46 2.67
C HIS A 219 -6.28 -10.44 1.99
N SER A 220 -5.52 -10.88 1.00
CA SER A 220 -4.51 -10.09 0.32
C SER A 220 -4.19 -10.67 -1.05
N PHE A 221 -3.49 -9.92 -1.88
CA PHE A 221 -2.97 -10.41 -3.15
C PHE A 221 -1.63 -9.76 -3.49
N TYR A 222 -0.84 -10.44 -4.29
CA TYR A 222 0.31 -9.85 -4.95
C TYR A 222 0.31 -10.18 -6.44
N ARG A 223 1.08 -9.42 -7.20
CA ARG A 223 1.27 -9.64 -8.64
C ARG A 223 2.73 -9.99 -8.88
N ASP A 224 2.96 -11.09 -9.59
CA ASP A 224 4.30 -11.53 -9.94
C ASP A 224 4.91 -10.70 -11.08
N GLU A 225 6.15 -10.99 -11.42
CA GLU A 225 6.91 -10.30 -12.47
C GLU A 225 6.29 -10.44 -13.87
N THR A 226 5.44 -11.45 -14.08
CA THR A 226 4.70 -11.67 -15.34
C THR A 226 3.37 -10.90 -15.36
N GLY A 227 3.01 -10.22 -14.27
CA GLY A 227 1.77 -9.48 -14.11
C GLY A 227 0.57 -10.35 -13.70
N VAL A 228 0.79 -11.63 -13.37
CA VAL A 228 -0.27 -12.51 -12.87
C VAL A 228 -0.54 -12.22 -11.40
N ALA A 229 -1.81 -12.05 -11.07
CA ALA A 229 -2.24 -11.82 -9.70
C ALA A 229 -2.43 -13.14 -8.94
N HIS A 230 -1.87 -13.22 -7.74
CA HIS A 230 -1.95 -14.36 -6.83
C HIS A 230 -2.68 -13.94 -5.56
N VAL A 231 -3.79 -14.59 -5.26
CA VAL A 231 -4.54 -14.36 -4.02
C VAL A 231 -3.82 -15.07 -2.87
N LEU A 232 -3.54 -14.31 -1.82
CA LEU A 232 -3.04 -14.79 -0.54
C LEU A 232 -4.21 -14.82 0.45
N HIS A 233 -4.33 -15.91 1.22
CA HIS A 233 -5.38 -16.06 2.22
C HIS A 233 -6.79 -15.76 1.65
N PRO A 234 -7.37 -16.63 0.82
CA PRO A 234 -8.60 -16.40 0.04
C PRO A 234 -9.88 -16.34 0.90
N LYS A 235 -9.77 -16.01 2.18
CA LYS A 235 -10.89 -15.78 3.07
C LYS A 235 -11.42 -14.37 2.90
N THR A 236 -12.60 -14.12 3.42
CA THR A 236 -13.24 -12.81 3.31
C THR A 236 -12.40 -11.70 3.94
N HIS A 237 -12.37 -10.54 3.30
CA HIS A 237 -11.82 -9.29 3.86
C HIS A 237 -12.89 -8.49 4.62
N GLU A 238 -13.90 -9.18 5.12
CA GLU A 238 -15.15 -8.65 5.66
C GLU A 238 -14.95 -7.63 6.79
N TYR A 239 -13.88 -7.80 7.57
CA TYR A 239 -13.62 -6.95 8.73
C TYR A 239 -12.44 -5.99 8.52
N CYS A 240 -11.64 -6.16 7.49
CA CYS A 240 -10.51 -5.27 7.22
C CYS A 240 -10.99 -3.92 6.69
N THR A 241 -10.43 -2.84 7.23
CA THR A 241 -10.82 -1.47 6.88
C THR A 241 -9.70 -0.66 6.25
N ASN A 242 -8.47 -1.21 6.24
CA ASN A 242 -7.34 -0.49 5.69
C ASN A 242 -6.26 -1.45 5.13
N TRP A 243 -5.63 -1.04 4.03
CA TRP A 243 -4.65 -1.86 3.30
C TRP A 243 -3.44 -1.04 2.90
N LEU A 244 -2.26 -1.61 3.10
CA LEU A 244 -1.06 -1.16 2.43
C LEU A 244 -1.16 -1.55 0.96
N VAL A 245 -1.06 -0.57 0.07
CA VAL A 245 -1.10 -0.71 -1.38
C VAL A 245 0.27 -0.39 -1.93
N VAL A 246 0.84 -1.30 -2.70
CA VAL A 246 2.16 -1.17 -3.33
C VAL A 246 1.99 -1.08 -4.85
N LYS A 247 2.64 -0.06 -5.45
CA LYS A 247 2.60 0.24 -6.90
C LYS A 247 3.99 0.32 -7.50
#